data_8a9ff4b76aa94541b3417cb41ac8de54
#
_entry.id   8a9ff4b76aa94541b3417cb41ac8de54
#
_cell.length_a   1.000
_cell.length_b   1.000
_cell.length_c   1.000
_cell.angle_alpha   90.00
_cell.angle_beta   90.00
_cell.angle_gamma   90.00
#
_symmetry.space_group_name_H-M   'P 1'
#
loop_
_entity.id
_entity.type
_entity.pdbx_description
1 polymer ?
#
loop_
_entity_poly.entity_id
_entity_poly.type
_entity_poly.pdbx_seq_one_letter_code
_entity_poly.pdbx_strand_id
1 'polypeptide(L)'
;DLIEESIRICRNFIEEFVSKGISVRIISNGVDMKTKQEIYIREGAGANHVEACLKQLSRMDIYSATRDMQEIIAEQQATTNEVTLLISAEQTDALAHAYMKYGKETALSTWLVPIHRGDKKAAEQRMSWVPIRTNYLVMEELEV
;
A
#
# COMPACT_ATOMS: atom_id res chain seq x y z
N ASP A 1 -9.49 2.44 -12.20
CA ASP A 1 -9.82 2.28 -10.79
C ASP A 1 -8.55 2.40 -9.94
N LEU A 2 -8.59 3.27 -8.93
CA LEU A 2 -7.42 3.56 -8.09
C LEU A 2 -7.05 2.37 -7.19
N ILE A 3 -7.99 1.51 -6.84
CA ILE A 3 -7.70 0.30 -6.06
C ILE A 3 -6.94 -0.71 -6.92
N GLU A 4 -7.38 -0.92 -8.14
CA GLU A 4 -6.67 -1.80 -9.09
C GLU A 4 -5.27 -1.26 -9.39
N GLU A 5 -5.13 0.05 -9.53
CA GLU A 5 -3.82 0.68 -9.72
C GLU A 5 -2.91 0.50 -8.50
N SER A 6 -3.46 0.61 -7.30
CA SER A 6 -2.72 0.35 -6.06
C SER A 6 -2.20 -1.09 -6.01
N ILE A 7 -3.02 -2.04 -6.43
CA ILE A 7 -2.62 -3.46 -6.51
C ILE A 7 -1.51 -3.64 -7.54
N ARG A 8 -1.63 -3.01 -8.70
CA ARG A 8 -0.60 -3.06 -9.76
C ARG A 8 0.74 -2.50 -9.28
N ILE A 9 0.71 -1.37 -8.59
CA ILE A 9 1.91 -0.77 -8.00
C ILE A 9 2.53 -1.72 -6.98
N CYS A 10 1.72 -2.29 -6.10
CA CYS A 10 2.17 -3.25 -5.11
C CYS A 10 2.86 -4.46 -5.76
N ARG A 11 2.28 -5.02 -6.80
CA ARG A 11 2.87 -6.14 -7.55
C ARG A 11 4.23 -5.78 -8.14
N ASN A 12 4.34 -4.60 -8.73
CA ASN A 12 5.61 -4.15 -9.30
C ASN A 12 6.70 -4.01 -8.24
N PHE A 13 6.38 -3.47 -7.07
CA PHE A 13 7.33 -3.36 -5.96
C PHE A 13 7.75 -4.72 -5.42
N ILE A 14 6.83 -5.67 -5.32
CA ILE A 14 7.15 -7.03 -4.86
C ILE A 14 8.18 -7.67 -5.81
N GLU A 15 7.93 -7.62 -7.11
CA GLU A 15 8.85 -8.16 -8.11
C GLU A 15 10.23 -7.50 -8.04
N GLU A 16 10.26 -6.19 -7.92
CA GLU A 16 11.50 -5.42 -7.87
C GLU A 16 12.30 -5.73 -6.60
N PHE A 17 11.66 -5.72 -5.43
CA PHE A 17 12.37 -5.96 -4.17
C PHE A 17 12.88 -7.39 -4.06
N VAL A 18 12.07 -8.37 -4.42
CA VAL A 18 12.49 -9.77 -4.36
C VAL A 18 13.61 -10.06 -5.36
N SER A 19 13.58 -9.43 -6.54
CA SER A 19 14.67 -9.55 -7.52
C SER A 19 16.02 -9.06 -6.97
N LYS A 20 15.97 -8.13 -6.01
CA LYS A 20 17.16 -7.60 -5.32
C LYS A 20 17.51 -8.34 -4.04
N GLY A 21 16.85 -9.45 -3.75
CA GLY A 21 17.09 -10.22 -2.56
C GLY A 21 16.46 -9.66 -1.28
N ILE A 22 15.52 -8.74 -1.40
CA ILE A 22 14.84 -8.12 -0.26
C ILE A 22 13.58 -8.93 0.08
N SER A 23 13.44 -9.31 1.34
CA SER A 23 12.22 -9.98 1.84
C SER A 23 11.05 -9.01 1.89
N VAL A 24 9.86 -9.48 1.49
CA VAL A 24 8.66 -8.66 1.44
C VAL A 24 7.53 -9.32 2.23
N ARG A 25 6.85 -8.51 3.03
CA ARG A 25 5.63 -8.84 3.76
C ARG A 25 4.52 -7.92 3.27
N ILE A 26 3.30 -8.44 3.14
CA ILE A 26 2.15 -7.68 2.68
C ILE A 26 1.06 -7.70 3.73
N ILE A 27 0.53 -6.53 4.04
CA ILE A 27 -0.60 -6.35 4.95
C ILE A 27 -1.64 -5.52 4.22
N SER A 28 -2.88 -5.98 4.20
CA SER A 28 -3.97 -5.31 3.50
C SER A 28 -5.27 -5.43 4.29
N ASN A 29 -6.18 -4.49 4.08
CA ASN A 29 -7.57 -4.62 4.53
C ASN A 29 -8.47 -5.27 3.47
N GLY A 30 -7.91 -5.69 2.36
CA GLY A 30 -8.65 -6.40 1.31
C GLY A 30 -9.00 -7.83 1.69
N VAL A 31 -10.06 -8.34 1.10
CA VAL A 31 -10.57 -9.68 1.35
C VAL A 31 -10.17 -10.61 0.19
N ASP A 32 -9.59 -11.76 0.52
CA ASP A 32 -9.36 -12.83 -0.45
C ASP A 32 -10.69 -13.48 -0.79
N MET A 33 -11.09 -13.46 -2.05
CA MET A 33 -12.37 -14.02 -2.51
C MET A 33 -12.49 -15.51 -2.27
N LYS A 34 -11.37 -16.23 -2.21
CA LYS A 34 -11.35 -17.67 -1.98
C LYS A 34 -11.48 -18.03 -0.51
N THR A 35 -10.71 -17.40 0.36
CA THR A 35 -10.68 -17.71 1.80
C THR A 35 -11.65 -16.89 2.61
N LYS A 36 -12.16 -15.79 2.07
CA LYS A 36 -13.02 -14.80 2.74
C LYS A 36 -12.34 -14.12 3.93
N GLN A 37 -11.03 -14.16 3.99
CA GLN A 37 -10.23 -13.56 5.05
C GLN A 37 -9.42 -12.36 4.55
N GLU A 38 -9.04 -11.50 5.47
CA GLU A 38 -8.15 -10.38 5.21
C GLU A 38 -6.81 -10.88 4.65
N ILE A 39 -6.30 -10.21 3.63
CA ILE A 39 -5.04 -10.60 3.00
C ILE A 39 -3.87 -10.19 3.87
N TYR A 40 -3.13 -11.19 4.33
CA TYR A 40 -1.88 -11.03 5.03
C TYR A 40 -0.88 -12.06 4.50
N ILE A 41 0.27 -11.58 4.03
CA ILE A 41 1.32 -12.44 3.47
C ILE A 41 2.58 -12.25 4.29
N ARG A 42 3.06 -13.33 4.90
CA ARG A 42 4.28 -13.32 5.70
C ARG A 42 5.48 -12.91 4.88
N GLU A 43 6.48 -12.37 5.54
CA GLU A 43 7.75 -12.06 4.90
C GLU A 43 8.37 -13.28 4.23
N GLY A 44 8.97 -13.07 3.09
CA GLY A 44 9.65 -14.10 2.33
C GLY A 44 10.36 -13.51 1.14
N ALA A 45 11.11 -14.36 0.44
CA ALA A 45 11.86 -13.99 -0.74
C ALA A 45 11.88 -15.17 -1.73
N GLY A 46 12.36 -14.91 -2.94
CA GLY A 46 12.47 -15.91 -3.99
C GLY A 46 11.23 -15.99 -4.88
N ALA A 47 11.38 -16.71 -5.99
CA ALA A 47 10.36 -16.79 -7.03
C ALA A 47 9.03 -17.38 -6.54
N ASN A 48 9.08 -18.38 -5.66
CA ASN A 48 7.88 -18.98 -5.10
C ASN A 48 7.09 -18.00 -4.23
N HIS A 49 7.80 -17.15 -3.50
CA HIS A 49 7.17 -16.12 -2.68
C HIS A 49 6.49 -15.07 -3.56
N VAL A 50 7.14 -14.62 -4.62
CA VAL A 50 6.55 -13.70 -5.60
C VAL A 50 5.27 -14.30 -6.17
N GLU A 51 5.31 -15.54 -6.62
CA GLU A 51 4.15 -16.21 -7.19
C GLU A 51 3.00 -16.28 -6.18
N ALA A 52 3.27 -16.63 -4.93
CA ALA A 52 2.26 -16.67 -3.87
C ALA A 52 1.65 -15.29 -3.61
N CYS A 53 2.47 -14.24 -3.58
CA CYS A 53 2.00 -12.87 -3.41
C CYS A 53 1.09 -12.44 -4.56
N LEU A 54 1.53 -12.63 -5.79
CA LEU A 54 0.77 -12.24 -6.97
C LEU A 54 -0.57 -12.99 -7.04
N LYS A 55 -0.56 -14.26 -6.68
CA LYS A 55 -1.75 -15.10 -6.66
C LYS A 55 -2.78 -14.62 -5.64
N GLN A 56 -2.33 -14.28 -4.41
CA GLN A 56 -3.25 -13.75 -3.40
C GLN A 56 -3.77 -12.35 -3.76
N LEU A 57 -2.93 -11.47 -4.28
CA LEU A 57 -3.36 -10.14 -4.71
C LEU A 57 -4.38 -10.21 -5.85
N SER A 58 -4.25 -11.19 -6.75
CA SER A 58 -5.21 -11.39 -7.85
C SER A 58 -6.60 -11.83 -7.38
N ARG A 59 -6.70 -12.36 -6.15
CA ARG A 59 -7.96 -12.80 -5.55
C ARG A 59 -8.60 -11.76 -4.64
N MET A 60 -8.01 -10.58 -4.54
CA MET A 60 -8.57 -9.51 -3.69
C MET A 60 -9.90 -9.03 -4.25
N ASP A 61 -10.91 -8.98 -3.38
CA ASP A 61 -12.18 -8.33 -3.69
C ASP A 61 -11.98 -6.82 -3.56
N ILE A 62 -11.98 -6.12 -4.69
CA ILE A 62 -11.75 -4.67 -4.73
C ILE A 62 -12.93 -3.85 -4.21
N TYR A 63 -14.07 -4.49 -3.98
CA TYR A 63 -15.30 -3.82 -3.49
C TYR A 63 -15.55 -4.01 -2.01
N SER A 64 -14.71 -4.81 -1.34
CA SER A 64 -14.89 -5.12 0.08
C SER A 64 -13.60 -4.89 0.86
N ALA A 65 -13.74 -4.34 2.05
CA ALA A 65 -12.65 -4.24 3.00
C ALA A 65 -13.12 -4.79 4.34
N THR A 66 -12.24 -5.43 5.08
CA THR A 66 -12.55 -5.97 6.41
C THR A 66 -12.70 -4.86 7.44
N ARG A 67 -11.91 -3.81 7.29
CA ARG A 67 -11.85 -2.66 8.20
C ARG A 67 -11.10 -1.51 7.53
N ASP A 68 -11.11 -0.36 8.15
CA ASP A 68 -10.41 0.81 7.61
C ASP A 68 -8.89 0.66 7.69
N MET A 69 -8.17 1.21 6.73
CA MET A 69 -6.71 1.11 6.68
C MET A 69 -6.03 1.75 7.89
N GLN A 70 -6.60 2.82 8.45
CA GLN A 70 -6.05 3.44 9.66
C GLN A 70 -6.03 2.49 10.86
N GLU A 71 -6.98 1.56 10.95
CA GLU A 71 -6.99 0.55 12.00
C GLU A 71 -5.82 -0.42 11.84
N ILE A 72 -5.53 -0.81 10.61
CA ILE A 72 -4.40 -1.68 10.28
C ILE A 72 -3.09 -1.01 10.65
N ILE A 73 -2.91 0.26 10.26
CA ILE A 73 -1.70 1.01 10.53
C ILE A 73 -1.49 1.19 12.04
N ALA A 74 -2.56 1.43 12.78
CA ALA A 74 -2.49 1.59 14.23
C ALA A 74 -1.99 0.33 14.96
N GLU A 75 -2.20 -0.85 14.38
CA GLU A 75 -1.73 -2.12 14.94
C GLU A 75 -0.27 -2.43 14.63
N GLN A 76 0.32 -1.74 13.66
CA GLN A 76 1.69 -2.02 13.25
C GLN A 76 2.68 -1.47 14.26
N GLN A 77 3.72 -2.26 14.52
CA GLN A 77 4.88 -1.81 15.28
C GLN A 77 6.01 -1.49 14.32
N ALA A 78 6.54 -0.28 14.42
CA ALA A 78 7.68 0.11 13.62
C ALA A 78 8.92 -0.64 14.08
N THR A 79 9.68 -1.20 13.14
CA THR A 79 10.98 -1.80 13.41
C THR A 79 12.07 -1.04 12.66
N THR A 80 13.27 -1.01 13.23
CA THR A 80 14.39 -0.25 12.65
C THR A 80 14.93 -0.85 11.36
N ASN A 81 14.59 -2.09 11.07
CA ASN A 81 15.12 -2.84 9.92
C ASN A 81 14.14 -2.95 8.75
N GLU A 82 12.98 -2.34 8.86
CA GLU A 82 11.96 -2.40 7.82
C GLU A 82 11.79 -1.07 7.11
N VAL A 83 11.62 -1.14 5.78
CA VAL A 83 11.13 -0.03 4.98
C VAL A 83 9.64 -0.30 4.75
N THR A 84 8.82 0.69 5.06
CA THR A 84 7.37 0.59 4.92
C THR A 84 6.89 1.43 3.75
N LEU A 85 6.12 0.81 2.87
CA LEU A 85 5.38 1.51 1.82
C LEU A 85 3.89 1.35 2.08
N LEU A 86 3.21 2.46 2.31
CA LEU A 86 1.75 2.52 2.30
C LEU A 86 1.31 2.88 0.89
N ILE A 87 0.48 2.03 0.29
CA ILE A 87 -0.09 2.28 -1.04
C ILE A 87 -1.59 2.41 -0.88
N SER A 88 -2.10 3.63 -0.94
CA SER A 88 -3.52 3.90 -0.77
C SER A 88 -3.90 5.20 -1.45
N ALA A 89 -5.01 5.17 -2.17
CA ALA A 89 -5.61 6.36 -2.78
C ALA A 89 -6.47 7.15 -1.79
N GLU A 90 -6.74 6.60 -0.61
CA GLU A 90 -7.54 7.25 0.41
C GLU A 90 -6.77 8.45 0.98
N GLN A 91 -7.39 9.63 0.96
CA GLN A 91 -6.80 10.86 1.41
C GLN A 91 -7.61 11.46 2.57
N THR A 92 -8.01 10.61 3.51
CA THR A 92 -8.77 11.02 4.69
C THR A 92 -7.85 11.52 5.81
N ASP A 93 -8.37 12.39 6.64
CA ASP A 93 -7.64 12.86 7.83
C ASP A 93 -7.33 11.72 8.80
N ALA A 94 -8.25 10.77 8.93
CA ALA A 94 -8.07 9.62 9.82
C ALA A 94 -6.87 8.77 9.40
N LEU A 95 -6.74 8.47 8.10
CA LEU A 95 -5.60 7.70 7.59
C LEU A 95 -4.30 8.50 7.72
N ALA A 96 -4.34 9.79 7.41
CA ALA A 96 -3.18 10.66 7.51
C ALA A 96 -2.66 10.77 8.94
N HIS A 97 -3.55 10.91 9.93
CA HIS A 97 -3.17 10.93 11.35
C HIS A 97 -2.54 9.62 11.80
N ALA A 98 -3.12 8.48 11.41
CA ALA A 98 -2.58 7.17 11.74
C ALA A 98 -1.19 6.98 11.13
N TYR A 99 -1.02 7.37 9.88
CA TYR A 99 0.26 7.29 9.18
C TYR A 99 1.32 8.19 9.81
N MET A 100 0.96 9.41 10.19
CA MET A 100 1.88 10.34 10.86
C MET A 100 2.36 9.81 12.21
N LYS A 101 1.46 9.21 12.98
CA LYS A 101 1.82 8.57 14.25
C LYS A 101 2.79 7.41 14.05
N TYR A 102 2.53 6.57 13.09
CA TYR A 102 3.42 5.47 12.71
C TYR A 102 4.77 5.98 12.23
N GLY A 103 4.76 7.01 11.39
CA GLY A 103 5.98 7.58 10.80
C GLY A 103 6.91 8.26 11.80
N LYS A 104 6.42 8.67 12.97
CA LYS A 104 7.28 9.17 14.05
C LYS A 104 8.16 8.09 14.66
N GLU A 105 7.72 6.85 14.58
CA GLU A 105 8.41 5.69 15.16
C GLU A 105 9.32 4.99 14.15
N THR A 106 9.21 5.34 12.86
CA THR A 106 10.04 4.77 11.79
C THR A 106 10.55 5.86 10.86
N ALA A 107 11.85 5.83 10.57
CA ALA A 107 12.50 6.78 9.68
C ALA A 107 12.32 6.44 8.20
N LEU A 108 11.89 5.22 7.88
CA LEU A 108 11.90 4.68 6.52
C LEU A 108 10.49 4.28 6.07
N SER A 109 9.58 5.26 6.07
CA SER A 109 8.23 5.05 5.55
C SER A 109 7.90 6.06 4.45
N THR A 110 7.14 5.61 3.47
CA THR A 110 6.67 6.44 2.37
C THR A 110 5.22 6.07 2.06
N TRP A 111 4.40 7.06 1.84
CA TRP A 111 3.02 6.86 1.39
C TRP A 111 2.92 7.20 -0.10
N LEU A 112 2.61 6.19 -0.91
CA LEU A 112 2.35 6.35 -2.32
C LEU A 112 0.85 6.51 -2.52
N VAL A 113 0.45 7.66 -3.05
CA VAL A 113 -0.96 8.00 -3.25
C VAL A 113 -1.27 7.96 -4.75
N PRO A 114 -1.90 6.88 -5.24
CA PRO A 114 -2.38 6.88 -6.62
C PRO A 114 -3.47 7.93 -6.80
N ILE A 115 -3.40 8.68 -7.87
CA ILE A 115 -4.38 9.72 -8.20
C ILE A 115 -4.75 9.62 -9.67
N HIS A 116 -5.91 10.16 -10.01
CA HIS A 116 -6.28 10.32 -11.40
C HIS A 116 -5.48 11.44 -12.05
N ARG A 117 -5.24 11.29 -13.33
CA ARG A 117 -4.54 12.29 -14.12
C ARG A 117 -5.25 13.64 -14.01
N GLY A 118 -4.49 14.70 -13.74
CA GLY A 118 -5.00 16.05 -13.53
C GLY A 118 -5.34 16.41 -12.09
N ASP A 119 -5.39 15.44 -11.17
CA ASP A 119 -5.76 15.67 -9.77
C ASP A 119 -4.56 15.99 -8.86
N LYS A 120 -3.36 16.11 -9.42
CA LYS A 120 -2.13 16.29 -8.64
C LYS A 120 -2.19 17.51 -7.72
N LYS A 121 -2.61 18.66 -8.23
CA LYS A 121 -2.70 19.89 -7.42
C LYS A 121 -3.71 19.76 -6.29
N ALA A 122 -4.86 19.16 -6.57
CA ALA A 122 -5.89 18.94 -5.56
C ALA A 122 -5.43 17.96 -4.47
N ALA A 123 -4.73 16.90 -4.86
CA ALA A 123 -4.17 15.92 -3.94
C ALA A 123 -3.08 16.56 -3.06
N GLU A 124 -2.15 17.29 -3.63
CA GLU A 124 -1.10 18.00 -2.90
C GLU A 124 -1.70 18.98 -1.90
N GLN A 125 -2.76 19.69 -2.28
CA GLN A 125 -3.43 20.62 -1.39
C GLN A 125 -4.10 19.91 -0.21
N ARG A 126 -4.80 18.78 -0.46
CA ARG A 126 -5.41 17.99 0.61
C ARG A 126 -4.38 17.41 1.58
N MET A 127 -3.19 17.08 1.09
CA MET A 127 -2.13 16.46 1.87
C MET A 127 -1.06 17.44 2.37
N SER A 128 -1.24 18.74 2.14
CA SER A 128 -0.23 19.77 2.44
C SER A 128 0.13 19.87 3.93
N TRP A 129 -0.78 19.46 4.82
CA TRP A 129 -0.55 19.47 6.27
C TRP A 129 0.18 18.22 6.78
N VAL A 130 0.40 17.23 5.92
CA VAL A 130 1.11 15.99 6.27
C VAL A 130 2.61 16.21 6.05
N PRO A 131 3.42 16.33 7.11
CA PRO A 131 4.86 16.65 6.97
C PRO A 131 5.72 15.43 6.60
N ILE A 132 5.15 14.25 6.56
CA ILE A 132 5.87 13.01 6.29
C ILE A 132 5.97 12.78 4.79
N ARG A 133 7.03 12.06 4.36
CA ARG A 133 7.32 11.76 2.97
C ARG A 133 6.11 11.17 2.27
N THR A 134 5.48 11.96 1.43
CA THR A 134 4.34 11.53 0.63
C THR A 134 4.69 11.73 -0.83
N ASN A 135 4.70 10.65 -1.58
CA ASN A 135 4.91 10.68 -3.02
C ASN A 135 3.58 10.43 -3.73
N TYR A 136 3.31 11.22 -4.75
CA TYR A 136 2.10 11.09 -5.54
C TYR A 136 2.43 10.38 -6.85
N LEU A 137 1.76 9.26 -7.08
CA LEU A 137 1.83 8.55 -8.35
C LEU A 137 0.61 8.94 -9.17
N VAL A 138 0.85 9.63 -10.27
CA VAL A 138 -0.22 9.96 -11.22
C VAL A 138 -0.59 8.67 -11.95
N MET A 139 -1.87 8.33 -11.89
CA MET A 139 -2.40 7.22 -12.65
C MET A 139 -2.43 7.62 -14.13
N GLU A 140 -1.59 7.01 -14.94
CA GLU A 140 -1.69 7.15 -16.37
C GLU A 140 -2.88 6.31 -16.83
N GLU A 141 -3.83 6.96 -17.50
CA GLU A 141 -4.87 6.25 -18.19
C GLU A 141 -4.20 5.42 -19.29
N LEU A 142 -4.17 4.11 -19.07
CA LEU A 142 -3.82 3.21 -20.14
C LEU A 142 -4.96 3.29 -21.16
N GLU A 143 -4.71 3.99 -22.23
CA GLU A 143 -5.58 3.92 -23.41
C GLU A 143 -5.54 2.48 -23.93
N VAL A 144 -6.65 1.82 -23.76
CA VAL A 144 -6.82 0.48 -24.30
C VAL A 144 -7.24 0.60 -25.76
#